data_4ec73b04a67db59c985e1b54de7820a8
#
_entry.id   4ec73b04a67db59c985e1b54de7820a8
#
_cell.length_a   1.000
_cell.length_b   1.000
_cell.length_c   1.000
_cell.angle_alpha   90.00
_cell.angle_beta   90.00
_cell.angle_gamma   90.00
#
_symmetry.space_group_name_H-M   'P 1'
#
loop_
_entity.id
_entity.type
_entity.pdbx_description
1 polymer ?
#
loop_
_entity_poly.entity_id
_entity_poly.type
_entity_poly.pdbx_seq_one_letter_code
_entity_poly.pdbx_strand_id
1 'polypeptide(L)'
;MNIQDSIIFFMEILGTIAFAASGAMVGIRKRMDIFGICVLGVVTAVGGGMTRDVILGKLPSALEKPVYVVVSVITSLAIFVLLYIKHDLLSGRLGTFYDKAMLIMDSVGLGIFTSLGVMSGIDNGYPDNSFLLVFIGMLTGVGGGLMRDMMAGEEPYIFVKHIYACASLVGALGCVE
;
A
#
# COMPACT_ATOMS: atom_id res chain seq x y z
N MET A 1 -9.54 24.06 4.47
CA MET A 1 -8.94 22.94 3.72
C MET A 1 -9.02 23.30 2.26
N ASN A 2 -7.89 23.46 1.59
CA ASN A 2 -7.85 23.77 0.15
C ASN A 2 -8.36 22.56 -0.66
N ILE A 3 -8.81 22.79 -1.90
CA ILE A 3 -9.28 21.71 -2.79
C ILE A 3 -8.16 20.66 -2.98
N GLN A 4 -6.92 21.12 -3.10
CA GLN A 4 -5.74 20.24 -3.19
C GLN A 4 -5.58 19.32 -1.98
N ASP A 5 -5.67 19.85 -0.76
CA ASP A 5 -5.54 19.06 0.47
C ASP A 5 -6.63 17.98 0.56
N SER A 6 -7.85 18.32 0.09
CA SER A 6 -8.97 17.38 0.07
C SER A 6 -8.76 16.25 -0.92
N ILE A 7 -8.20 16.53 -2.10
CA ILE A 7 -7.88 15.53 -3.12
C ILE A 7 -6.77 14.60 -2.61
N ILE A 8 -5.70 15.16 -2.05
CA ILE A 8 -4.59 14.38 -1.49
C ILE A 8 -5.10 13.44 -0.40
N PHE A 9 -5.88 13.96 0.56
CA PHE A 9 -6.47 13.16 1.62
C PHE A 9 -7.36 12.03 1.09
N PHE A 10 -8.18 12.32 0.08
CA PHE A 10 -9.02 11.30 -0.57
C PHE A 10 -8.18 10.19 -1.21
N MET A 11 -7.11 10.56 -1.92
CA MET A 11 -6.18 9.60 -2.53
C MET A 11 -5.45 8.77 -1.47
N GLU A 12 -5.02 9.39 -0.37
CA GLU A 12 -4.41 8.67 0.76
C GLU A 12 -5.36 7.62 1.35
N ILE A 13 -6.62 7.95 1.56
CA ILE A 13 -7.63 7.02 2.09
C ILE A 13 -7.89 5.89 1.09
N LEU A 14 -8.04 6.19 -0.21
CA LEU A 14 -8.22 5.16 -1.23
C LEU A 14 -7.03 4.20 -1.31
N GLY A 15 -5.80 4.73 -1.33
CA GLY A 15 -4.58 3.92 -1.30
C GLY A 15 -4.48 3.06 -0.04
N THR A 16 -4.83 3.64 1.11
CA THR A 16 -4.87 2.94 2.40
C THR A 16 -5.85 1.77 2.38
N ILE A 17 -7.07 1.98 1.87
CA ILE A 17 -8.08 0.91 1.73
C ILE A 17 -7.57 -0.18 0.78
N ALA A 18 -7.02 0.19 -0.36
CA ALA A 18 -6.52 -0.75 -1.35
C ALA A 18 -5.39 -1.63 -0.77
N PHE A 19 -4.40 -1.03 -0.15
CA PHE A 19 -3.29 -1.77 0.45
C PHE A 19 -3.69 -2.57 1.70
N ALA A 20 -4.57 -2.03 2.56
CA ALA A 20 -5.08 -2.78 3.70
C ALA A 20 -5.87 -4.02 3.25
N ALA A 21 -6.70 -3.89 2.19
CA ALA A 21 -7.42 -5.00 1.61
C ALA A 21 -6.47 -6.06 1.04
N SER A 22 -5.44 -5.65 0.29
CA SER A 22 -4.40 -6.55 -0.22
C SER A 22 -3.69 -7.29 0.92
N GLY A 23 -3.27 -6.58 1.97
CA GLY A 23 -2.62 -7.18 3.14
C GLY A 23 -3.52 -8.16 3.88
N ALA A 24 -4.78 -7.79 4.11
CA ALA A 24 -5.75 -8.67 4.76
C ALA A 24 -6.00 -9.95 3.94
N MET A 25 -6.10 -9.83 2.61
CA MET A 25 -6.24 -10.99 1.73
C MET A 25 -5.05 -11.93 1.85
N VAL A 26 -3.82 -11.43 1.84
CA VAL A 26 -2.62 -12.27 2.04
C VAL A 26 -2.65 -12.95 3.41
N GLY A 27 -2.99 -12.22 4.49
CA GLY A 27 -3.11 -12.78 5.84
C GLY A 27 -4.14 -13.93 5.93
N ILE A 28 -5.30 -13.76 5.30
CA ILE A 28 -6.34 -14.79 5.22
C ILE A 28 -5.84 -16.02 4.46
N ARG A 29 -5.18 -15.84 3.32
CA ARG A 29 -4.58 -16.91 2.54
C ARG A 29 -3.54 -17.71 3.34
N LYS A 30 -2.77 -17.02 4.19
CA LYS A 30 -1.79 -17.61 5.11
C LYS A 30 -2.40 -18.20 6.38
N ARG A 31 -3.72 -18.14 6.54
CA ARG A 31 -4.44 -18.65 7.72
C ARG A 31 -3.98 -18.00 9.03
N MET A 32 -3.63 -16.71 8.95
CA MET A 32 -3.32 -15.91 10.13
C MET A 32 -4.59 -15.72 10.97
N ASP A 33 -4.44 -15.49 12.25
CA ASP A 33 -5.55 -15.09 13.11
C ASP A 33 -6.02 -13.65 12.81
N ILE A 34 -7.12 -13.23 13.40
CA ILE A 34 -7.70 -11.90 13.16
C ILE A 34 -6.69 -10.79 13.46
N PHE A 35 -5.89 -10.95 14.52
CA PHE A 35 -4.89 -9.96 14.88
C PHE A 35 -3.78 -9.89 13.83
N GLY A 36 -3.26 -11.04 13.38
CA GLY A 36 -2.25 -11.13 12.31
C GLY A 36 -2.74 -10.52 11.01
N ILE A 37 -4.02 -10.76 10.62
CA ILE A 37 -4.65 -10.16 9.44
C ILE A 37 -4.71 -8.63 9.57
N CYS A 38 -5.10 -8.11 10.72
CA CYS A 38 -5.13 -6.66 10.96
C CYS A 38 -3.73 -6.05 10.92
N VAL A 39 -2.75 -6.68 11.58
CA VAL A 39 -1.35 -6.21 11.57
C VAL A 39 -0.80 -6.19 10.14
N LEU A 40 -1.01 -7.27 9.36
CA LEU A 40 -0.52 -7.34 8.00
C LEU A 40 -1.19 -6.29 7.09
N GLY A 41 -2.50 -6.05 7.26
CA GLY A 41 -3.22 -5.00 6.56
C GLY A 41 -2.70 -3.60 6.90
N VAL A 42 -2.48 -3.31 8.19
CA VAL A 42 -1.92 -2.03 8.64
C VAL A 42 -0.51 -1.84 8.09
N VAL A 43 0.38 -2.81 8.25
CA VAL A 43 1.76 -2.71 7.76
C VAL A 43 1.81 -2.51 6.25
N THR A 44 0.95 -3.21 5.50
CA THR A 44 0.86 -3.03 4.04
C THR A 44 0.42 -1.61 3.69
N ALA A 45 -0.58 -1.07 4.41
CA ALA A 45 -1.15 0.23 4.08
C ALA A 45 -0.27 1.42 4.45
N VAL A 46 0.42 1.36 5.60
CA VAL A 46 1.18 2.52 6.10
C VAL A 46 2.70 2.34 6.04
N GLY A 47 3.20 1.12 5.87
CA GLY A 47 4.64 0.80 5.97
C GLY A 47 5.51 1.56 4.98
N GLY A 48 5.09 1.66 3.71
CA GLY A 48 5.81 2.42 2.68
C GLY A 48 5.88 3.91 3.01
N GLY A 49 4.76 4.51 3.42
CA GLY A 49 4.70 5.91 3.86
C GLY A 49 5.52 6.19 5.12
N MET A 50 5.49 5.28 6.10
CA MET A 50 6.32 5.41 7.31
C MET A 50 7.82 5.37 6.98
N THR A 51 8.24 4.45 6.11
CA THR A 51 9.63 4.36 5.67
C THR A 51 10.07 5.63 4.94
N ARG A 52 9.23 6.14 4.04
CA ARG A 52 9.44 7.44 3.38
C ARG A 52 9.65 8.56 4.39
N ASP A 53 8.74 8.68 5.35
CA ASP A 53 8.75 9.79 6.31
C ASP A 53 10.00 9.75 7.19
N VAL A 54 10.44 8.57 7.59
CA VAL A 54 11.71 8.38 8.33
C VAL A 54 12.93 8.81 7.49
N ILE A 55 12.98 8.46 6.20
CA ILE A 55 14.06 8.88 5.30
C ILE A 55 14.06 10.39 5.11
N LEU A 56 12.88 11.02 5.02
CA LEU A 56 12.75 12.46 4.93
C LEU A 56 12.97 13.19 6.27
N GLY A 57 13.28 12.46 7.34
CA GLY A 57 13.61 13.03 8.66
C GLY A 57 12.41 13.62 9.39
N LYS A 58 11.19 13.15 9.11
CA LYS A 58 9.97 13.63 9.74
C LYS A 58 9.23 12.54 10.51
N LEU A 59 8.34 12.96 11.43
CA LEU A 59 7.45 12.03 12.12
C LEU A 59 6.52 11.36 11.10
N PRO A 60 6.42 10.02 11.10
CA PRO A 60 5.53 9.31 10.20
C PRO A 60 4.09 9.79 10.26
N SER A 61 3.52 10.16 9.11
CA SER A 61 2.16 10.69 8.98
C SER A 61 1.10 9.75 9.56
N ALA A 62 1.34 8.44 9.52
CA ALA A 62 0.45 7.44 10.12
C ALA A 62 0.42 7.47 11.66
N LEU A 63 1.49 7.96 12.29
CA LEU A 63 1.54 8.16 13.75
C LEU A 63 0.95 9.53 14.14
N GLU A 64 1.13 10.54 13.30
CA GLU A 64 0.58 11.87 13.50
C GLU A 64 -0.95 11.89 13.30
N LYS A 65 -1.43 11.16 12.28
CA LYS A 65 -2.85 11.06 11.91
C LYS A 65 -3.32 9.61 12.01
N PRO A 66 -3.82 9.16 13.18
CA PRO A 66 -4.20 7.76 13.39
C PRO A 66 -5.34 7.27 12.48
N VAL A 67 -5.98 8.15 11.72
CA VAL A 67 -7.06 7.82 10.78
C VAL A 67 -6.62 6.74 9.77
N TYR A 68 -5.38 6.76 9.29
CA TYR A 68 -4.89 5.76 8.33
C TYR A 68 -4.82 4.35 8.95
N VAL A 69 -4.36 4.27 10.20
CA VAL A 69 -4.33 3.00 10.95
C VAL A 69 -5.75 2.50 11.21
N VAL A 70 -6.65 3.38 11.65
CA VAL A 70 -8.05 3.02 11.90
C VAL A 70 -8.75 2.53 10.63
N VAL A 71 -8.58 3.23 9.50
CA VAL A 71 -9.12 2.81 8.20
C VAL A 71 -8.55 1.47 7.77
N SER A 72 -7.25 1.24 7.96
CA SER A 72 -6.60 -0.04 7.64
C SER A 72 -7.18 -1.19 8.46
N VAL A 73 -7.38 -1.01 9.77
CA VAL A 73 -7.97 -2.03 10.65
C VAL A 73 -9.41 -2.32 10.25
N ILE A 74 -10.23 -1.28 10.05
CA ILE A 74 -11.63 -1.44 9.62
C ILE A 74 -11.70 -2.19 8.28
N THR A 75 -10.86 -1.82 7.32
CA THR A 75 -10.80 -2.49 6.01
C THR A 75 -10.40 -3.95 6.16
N SER A 76 -9.38 -4.25 6.96
CA SER A 76 -8.91 -5.62 7.20
C SER A 76 -10.00 -6.49 7.83
N LEU A 77 -10.71 -5.96 8.82
CA LEU A 77 -11.84 -6.65 9.46
C LEU A 77 -13.01 -6.85 8.47
N ALA A 78 -13.33 -5.85 7.66
CA ALA A 78 -14.38 -5.95 6.64
C ALA A 78 -14.06 -7.07 5.62
N ILE A 79 -12.82 -7.12 5.12
CA ILE A 79 -12.36 -8.18 4.20
C ILE A 79 -12.41 -9.54 4.88
N PHE A 80 -11.97 -9.63 6.15
CA PHE A 80 -12.05 -10.88 6.91
C PHE A 80 -13.49 -11.38 7.02
N VAL A 81 -14.43 -10.53 7.43
CA VAL A 81 -15.85 -10.89 7.58
C VAL A 81 -16.46 -11.29 6.24
N LEU A 82 -16.20 -10.52 5.17
CA LEU A 82 -16.71 -10.82 3.82
C LEU A 82 -16.24 -12.19 3.32
N LEU A 83 -14.98 -12.54 3.53
CA LEU A 83 -14.41 -13.80 3.08
C LEU A 83 -14.73 -14.97 4.03
N TYR A 84 -14.90 -14.70 5.34
CA TYR A 84 -15.34 -15.69 6.31
C TYR A 84 -16.77 -16.18 6.04
N ILE A 85 -17.67 -15.25 5.72
CA ILE A 85 -19.08 -15.57 5.37
C ILE A 85 -19.15 -16.36 4.06
N LYS A 86 -18.21 -16.14 3.15
CA LYS A 86 -18.13 -16.82 1.85
C LYS A 86 -17.04 -17.88 1.83
N HIS A 87 -17.04 -18.77 2.82
CA HIS A 87 -16.03 -19.84 3.00
C HIS A 87 -15.74 -20.70 1.75
N ASP A 88 -16.71 -20.83 0.82
CA ASP A 88 -16.56 -21.54 -0.46
C ASP A 88 -15.71 -20.78 -1.49
N LEU A 89 -15.35 -19.51 -1.24
CA LEU A 89 -14.61 -18.66 -2.18
C LEU A 89 -13.11 -19.03 -2.30
N LEU A 90 -12.58 -19.85 -1.41
CA LEU A 90 -11.15 -20.21 -1.38
C LEU A 90 -10.83 -21.52 -2.13
N SER A 91 -11.83 -22.24 -2.63
CA SER A 91 -11.64 -23.49 -3.36
C SER A 91 -12.00 -23.37 -4.85
N GLY A 92 -11.07 -23.72 -5.72
CA GLY A 92 -11.31 -23.90 -7.15
C GLY A 92 -11.26 -22.61 -8.00
N ARG A 93 -12.26 -22.39 -8.86
CA ARG A 93 -12.37 -21.27 -9.81
C ARG A 93 -12.29 -19.88 -9.18
N LEU A 94 -12.60 -19.78 -7.90
CA LEU A 94 -12.60 -18.56 -7.10
C LEU A 94 -11.20 -18.14 -6.61
N GLY A 95 -10.24 -19.07 -6.54
CA GLY A 95 -8.85 -18.75 -6.26
C GLY A 95 -8.26 -17.77 -7.26
N THR A 96 -8.57 -17.97 -8.55
CA THR A 96 -8.11 -17.04 -9.62
C THR A 96 -8.74 -15.65 -9.50
N PHE A 97 -10.00 -15.55 -9.06
CA PHE A 97 -10.65 -14.26 -8.82
C PHE A 97 -10.02 -13.54 -7.61
N TYR A 98 -9.72 -14.30 -6.57
CA TYR A 98 -9.04 -13.79 -5.38
C TYR A 98 -7.67 -13.19 -5.71
N ASP A 99 -6.84 -13.92 -6.45
CA ASP A 99 -5.52 -13.46 -6.88
C ASP A 99 -5.60 -12.21 -7.76
N LYS A 100 -6.61 -12.14 -8.65
CA LYS A 100 -6.84 -10.95 -9.47
C LYS A 100 -7.30 -9.75 -8.64
N ALA A 101 -8.21 -9.95 -7.68
CA ALA A 101 -8.68 -8.88 -6.81
C ALA A 101 -7.53 -8.32 -5.96
N MET A 102 -6.71 -9.21 -5.39
CA MET A 102 -5.51 -8.81 -4.64
C MET A 102 -4.55 -7.98 -5.52
N LEU A 103 -4.29 -8.44 -6.75
CA LEU A 103 -3.42 -7.75 -7.69
C LEU A 103 -3.96 -6.36 -8.07
N ILE A 104 -5.27 -6.24 -8.27
CA ILE A 104 -5.91 -4.95 -8.59
C ILE A 104 -5.77 -3.99 -7.41
N MET A 105 -6.09 -4.44 -6.19
CA MET A 105 -5.94 -3.61 -4.99
C MET A 105 -4.52 -3.15 -4.78
N ASP A 106 -3.56 -4.06 -4.95
CA ASP A 106 -2.15 -3.76 -4.85
C ASP A 106 -1.67 -2.76 -5.92
N SER A 107 -2.13 -2.92 -7.16
CA SER A 107 -1.79 -2.01 -8.27
C SER A 107 -2.37 -0.60 -8.06
N VAL A 108 -3.58 -0.49 -7.53
CA VAL A 108 -4.21 0.80 -7.20
C VAL A 108 -3.41 1.50 -6.10
N GLY A 109 -3.10 0.77 -5.01
CA GLY A 109 -2.28 1.30 -3.93
C GLY A 109 -0.88 1.73 -4.41
N LEU A 110 -0.24 0.91 -5.25
CA LEU A 110 1.05 1.21 -5.85
C LEU A 110 1.04 2.54 -6.59
N GLY A 111 0.10 2.75 -7.52
CA GLY A 111 0.01 3.97 -8.32
C GLY A 111 -0.22 5.21 -7.45
N ILE A 112 -1.19 5.14 -6.55
CA ILE A 112 -1.52 6.23 -5.62
C ILE A 112 -0.31 6.60 -4.75
N PHE A 113 0.27 5.62 -4.07
CA PHE A 113 1.36 5.91 -3.13
C PHE A 113 2.68 6.26 -3.80
N THR A 114 2.92 5.81 -5.04
CA THR A 114 4.06 6.29 -5.83
C THR A 114 3.94 7.78 -6.09
N SER A 115 2.80 8.26 -6.58
CA SER A 115 2.56 9.69 -6.83
C SER A 115 2.62 10.52 -5.56
N LEU A 116 1.98 10.08 -4.48
CA LEU A 116 2.01 10.75 -3.18
C LEU A 116 3.43 10.77 -2.57
N GLY A 117 4.24 9.75 -2.85
CA GLY A 117 5.63 9.70 -2.44
C GLY A 117 6.46 10.79 -3.11
N VAL A 118 6.32 10.97 -4.43
CA VAL A 118 6.99 12.05 -5.18
C VAL A 118 6.56 13.41 -4.64
N MET A 119 5.24 13.65 -4.50
CA MET A 119 4.72 14.90 -3.95
C MET A 119 5.29 15.19 -2.56
N SER A 120 5.36 14.18 -1.69
CA SER A 120 5.95 14.33 -0.36
C SER A 120 7.41 14.75 -0.41
N GLY A 121 8.20 14.29 -1.37
CA GLY A 121 9.58 14.73 -1.57
C GLY A 121 9.67 16.20 -1.96
N ILE A 122 8.80 16.65 -2.87
CA ILE A 122 8.70 18.05 -3.31
C ILE A 122 8.33 18.95 -2.12
N ASP A 123 7.29 18.59 -1.38
CA ASP A 123 6.79 19.35 -0.22
C ASP A 123 7.81 19.46 0.93
N ASN A 124 8.74 18.49 1.01
CA ASN A 124 9.82 18.50 2.00
C ASN A 124 11.09 19.24 1.53
N GLY A 125 11.02 20.00 0.45
CA GLY A 125 12.08 20.91 0.02
C GLY A 125 13.11 20.31 -0.92
N TYR A 126 12.78 19.23 -1.62
CA TYR A 126 13.68 18.58 -2.60
C TYR A 126 13.14 18.61 -4.05
N PRO A 127 12.53 19.73 -4.54
CA PRO A 127 11.90 19.75 -5.87
C PRO A 127 12.90 19.49 -7.02
N ASP A 128 14.16 19.89 -6.85
CA ASP A 128 15.19 19.79 -7.88
C ASP A 128 15.98 18.47 -7.84
N ASN A 129 15.71 17.61 -6.86
CA ASN A 129 16.41 16.33 -6.74
C ASN A 129 15.58 15.18 -7.34
N SER A 130 15.57 15.09 -8.66
CA SER A 130 14.80 14.07 -9.39
C SER A 130 15.11 12.63 -8.94
N PHE A 131 16.37 12.32 -8.60
CA PHE A 131 16.72 11.00 -8.10
C PHE A 131 16.04 10.67 -6.77
N LEU A 132 16.07 11.61 -5.82
CA LEU A 132 15.40 11.44 -4.53
C LEU A 132 13.89 11.29 -4.72
N LEU A 133 13.28 12.11 -5.56
CA LEU A 133 11.84 12.08 -5.83
C LEU A 133 11.40 10.74 -6.39
N VAL A 134 12.10 10.23 -7.40
CA VAL A 134 11.82 8.92 -8.00
C VAL A 134 12.03 7.79 -6.97
N PHE A 135 13.13 7.83 -6.24
CA PHE A 135 13.44 6.82 -5.21
C PHE A 135 12.36 6.79 -4.11
N ILE A 136 12.00 7.95 -3.57
CA ILE A 136 10.98 8.08 -2.51
C ILE A 136 9.59 7.68 -3.02
N GLY A 137 9.23 8.08 -4.23
CA GLY A 137 7.97 7.68 -4.86
C GLY A 137 7.88 6.16 -4.99
N MET A 138 8.91 5.56 -5.58
CA MET A 138 8.98 4.11 -5.76
C MET A 138 8.97 3.37 -4.41
N LEU A 139 9.77 3.82 -3.44
CA LEU A 139 9.81 3.22 -2.10
C LEU A 139 8.46 3.31 -1.39
N THR A 140 7.75 4.42 -1.52
CA THR A 140 6.43 4.59 -0.91
C THR A 140 5.41 3.64 -1.54
N GLY A 141 5.43 3.51 -2.86
CA GLY A 141 4.51 2.63 -3.58
C GLY A 141 4.76 1.14 -3.36
N VAL A 142 6.03 0.69 -3.46
CA VAL A 142 6.34 -0.75 -3.34
C VAL A 142 6.57 -1.20 -1.89
N GLY A 143 6.92 -0.28 -0.98
CA GLY A 143 7.38 -0.61 0.36
C GLY A 143 6.36 -1.38 1.19
N GLY A 144 5.09 -0.98 1.12
CA GLY A 144 4.02 -1.68 1.82
C GLY A 144 3.84 -3.13 1.36
N GLY A 145 3.81 -3.36 0.04
CA GLY A 145 3.73 -4.70 -0.55
C GLY A 145 4.97 -5.56 -0.23
N LEU A 146 6.15 -4.96 -0.25
CA LEU A 146 7.40 -5.64 0.11
C LEU A 146 7.36 -6.12 1.57
N MET A 147 6.99 -5.25 2.51
CA MET A 147 6.86 -5.62 3.92
C MET A 147 5.82 -6.71 4.13
N ARG A 148 4.66 -6.61 3.47
CA ARG A 148 3.61 -7.62 3.48
C ARG A 148 4.14 -8.98 3.08
N ASP A 149 4.80 -9.07 1.92
CA ASP A 149 5.26 -10.33 1.36
C ASP A 149 6.34 -10.96 2.26
N MET A 150 7.29 -10.15 2.76
CA MET A 150 8.30 -10.60 3.71
C MET A 150 7.69 -11.14 5.01
N MET A 151 6.71 -10.42 5.60
CA MET A 151 6.03 -10.87 6.82
C MET A 151 5.18 -12.13 6.58
N ALA A 152 4.62 -12.28 5.38
CA ALA A 152 3.86 -13.45 4.99
C ALA A 152 4.74 -14.67 4.61
N GLY A 153 6.06 -14.52 4.57
CA GLY A 153 6.99 -15.56 4.13
C GLY A 153 6.80 -15.90 2.66
N GLU A 154 6.51 -14.92 1.83
CA GLU A 154 6.39 -15.06 0.37
C GLU A 154 7.55 -14.34 -0.33
N GLU A 155 7.86 -14.79 -1.55
CA GLU A 155 8.79 -14.06 -2.40
C GLU A 155 8.14 -12.74 -2.82
N PRO A 156 8.77 -11.57 -2.50
CA PRO A 156 8.16 -10.29 -2.82
C PRO A 156 7.88 -10.14 -4.30
N TYR A 157 6.68 -9.67 -4.62
CA TYR A 157 6.20 -9.47 -6.00
C TYR A 157 7.15 -8.60 -6.84
N ILE A 158 7.82 -7.65 -6.21
CA ILE A 158 8.80 -6.77 -6.84
C ILE A 158 9.97 -7.55 -7.47
N PHE A 159 10.33 -8.72 -6.93
CA PHE A 159 11.44 -9.53 -7.44
C PHE A 159 11.00 -10.56 -8.48
N VAL A 160 9.74 -10.96 -8.46
CA VAL A 160 9.21 -12.05 -9.29
C VAL A 160 8.44 -11.53 -10.50
N LYS A 161 7.78 -10.37 -10.38
CA LYS A 161 6.99 -9.76 -11.46
C LYS A 161 7.59 -8.44 -11.90
N HIS A 162 8.45 -8.51 -12.93
CA HIS A 162 9.21 -7.37 -13.48
C HIS A 162 8.35 -6.14 -13.84
N ILE A 163 7.09 -6.33 -14.25
CA ILE A 163 6.19 -5.24 -14.65
C ILE A 163 5.80 -4.35 -13.46
N TYR A 164 5.72 -4.91 -12.26
CA TYR A 164 5.23 -4.22 -11.07
C TYR A 164 6.15 -3.08 -10.60
N ALA A 165 7.45 -3.37 -10.44
CA ALA A 165 8.45 -2.37 -10.06
C ALA A 165 8.68 -1.35 -11.18
N CYS A 166 8.70 -1.81 -12.46
CA CYS A 166 8.83 -0.93 -13.61
C CYS A 166 7.65 0.05 -13.71
N ALA A 167 6.43 -0.37 -13.40
CA ALA A 167 5.27 0.52 -13.41
C ALA A 167 5.40 1.64 -12.38
N SER A 168 5.87 1.34 -11.16
CA SER A 168 6.13 2.35 -10.13
C SER A 168 7.26 3.30 -10.56
N LEU A 169 8.34 2.77 -11.14
CA LEU A 169 9.45 3.58 -11.63
C LEU A 169 9.01 4.55 -12.74
N VAL A 170 8.29 4.05 -13.74
CA VAL A 170 7.76 4.87 -14.85
C VAL A 170 6.75 5.89 -14.33
N GLY A 171 5.88 5.49 -13.39
CA GLY A 171 4.93 6.40 -12.75
C GLY A 171 5.63 7.52 -11.96
N ALA A 172 6.69 7.19 -11.21
CA ALA A 172 7.47 8.17 -10.48
C ALA A 172 8.21 9.15 -11.41
N LEU A 173 8.80 8.65 -12.50
CA LEU A 173 9.45 9.49 -13.53
C LEU A 173 8.45 10.46 -14.17
N GLY A 174 7.27 9.98 -14.54
CA GLY A 174 6.22 10.81 -15.13
C GLY A 174 5.60 11.84 -14.15
N CYS A 175 5.84 11.72 -12.84
CA CYS A 175 5.42 12.72 -11.87
C CYS A 175 6.50 13.79 -11.60
N VAL A 176 7.74 13.55 -12.03
CA VAL A 176 8.88 14.48 -11.82
C VAL A 176 9.07 15.41 -13.03
N GLU A 177 8.60 15.03 -14.21
CA GLU A 177 8.58 15.89 -15.43
C GLU A 177 7.41 16.91 -15.37
#